data_02f44922faaf4151ca984d26e923bc9a
#
_entry.id   02f44922faaf4151ca984d26e923bc9a
#
_cell.length_a   1.000
_cell.length_b   1.000
_cell.length_c   1.000
_cell.angle_alpha   90.00
_cell.angle_beta   90.00
_cell.angle_gamma   90.00
#
_symmetry.space_group_name_H-M   'P 1'
#
loop_
_entity.id
_entity.type
_entity.pdbx_description
1 polymer ?
#
loop_
_entity_poly.entity_id
_entity_poly.type
_entity_poly.pdbx_seq_one_letter_code
_entity_poly.pdbx_strand_id
1 'polypeptide(L)'
;MQKRKKILLVNDRYFTSEFMINQLEWLSRYNLDFFTFSDRPDESQESFQKRMLEMEVHGPSEELAPPGLINIIKDINILAVHFTVIPSSVIFAAKNLEFIGILKGGWENIDLQAANTRKIPISNSPSRSADAVADFTIGLMICESKNIIRSSIALRNGLLEKNILIRIIVIILKGRLLD
;
A
#
# COMPACT_ATOMS: atom_id res chain seq x y z
N MET A 1 -32.51 -16.21 -11.67
CA MET A 1 -31.93 -15.22 -10.78
C MET A 1 -30.39 -15.32 -10.88
N GLN A 2 -29.71 -14.25 -11.20
CA GLN A 2 -28.25 -14.25 -11.23
C GLN A 2 -27.72 -14.41 -9.79
N LYS A 3 -26.80 -15.37 -9.57
CA LYS A 3 -26.21 -15.63 -8.24
C LYS A 3 -25.46 -14.37 -7.77
N ARG A 4 -25.64 -13.97 -6.51
CA ARG A 4 -24.90 -12.85 -5.92
C ARG A 4 -23.41 -13.17 -5.90
N LYS A 5 -22.56 -12.19 -6.26
CA LYS A 5 -21.11 -12.36 -6.17
C LYS A 5 -20.63 -11.96 -4.78
N LYS A 6 -19.67 -12.71 -4.28
CA LYS A 6 -19.08 -12.51 -2.95
C LYS A 6 -17.82 -11.68 -3.09
N ILE A 7 -17.77 -10.56 -2.40
CA ILE A 7 -16.58 -9.73 -2.25
C ILE A 7 -16.00 -9.91 -0.85
N LEU A 8 -14.71 -10.23 -0.76
CA LEU A 8 -13.96 -10.27 0.49
C LEU A 8 -13.11 -9.00 0.62
N LEU A 9 -13.35 -8.25 1.68
CA LEU A 9 -12.55 -7.10 2.09
C LEU A 9 -11.56 -7.56 3.16
N VAL A 10 -10.28 -7.58 2.83
CA VAL A 10 -9.25 -7.92 3.81
C VAL A 10 -8.74 -6.63 4.43
N ASN A 11 -9.18 -6.39 5.66
CA ASN A 11 -8.74 -5.23 6.43
C ASN A 11 -7.39 -5.49 7.10
N ASP A 12 -6.62 -4.44 7.19
CA ASP A 12 -5.34 -4.40 7.87
C ASP A 12 -5.31 -3.27 8.90
N ARG A 13 -4.13 -2.97 9.41
CA ARG A 13 -3.92 -1.94 10.42
C ARG A 13 -4.38 -0.54 10.00
N TYR A 14 -4.35 -0.22 8.70
CA TYR A 14 -4.68 1.11 8.17
C TYR A 14 -6.12 1.21 7.69
N PHE A 15 -6.65 0.14 7.13
CA PHE A 15 -8.01 0.12 6.61
C PHE A 15 -8.86 -0.88 7.38
N THR A 16 -9.74 -0.35 8.24
CA THR A 16 -10.70 -1.15 9.00
C THR A 16 -11.82 -1.68 8.08
N SER A 17 -12.47 -2.75 8.50
CA SER A 17 -13.63 -3.29 7.77
C SER A 17 -14.73 -2.27 7.59
N GLU A 18 -15.02 -1.48 8.61
CA GLU A 18 -16.03 -0.41 8.57
C GLU A 18 -15.68 0.65 7.54
N PHE A 19 -14.42 1.14 7.56
CA PHE A 19 -13.95 2.09 6.56
C PHE A 19 -14.12 1.55 5.14
N MET A 20 -13.68 0.31 4.87
CA MET A 20 -13.74 -0.29 3.55
C MET A 20 -15.20 -0.47 3.08
N ILE A 21 -16.10 -0.92 3.95
CA ILE A 21 -17.52 -1.08 3.64
C ILE A 21 -18.13 0.27 3.29
N ASN A 22 -17.91 1.31 4.10
CA ASN A 22 -18.45 2.65 3.86
C ASN A 22 -17.98 3.24 2.52
N GLN A 23 -16.70 3.04 2.16
CA GLN A 23 -16.18 3.50 0.87
C GLN A 23 -16.75 2.74 -0.33
N LEU A 24 -17.23 1.52 -0.13
CA LEU A 24 -17.76 0.64 -1.17
C LEU A 24 -19.28 0.49 -1.13
N GLU A 25 -19.99 1.23 -0.28
CA GLU A 25 -21.45 1.15 -0.13
C GLU A 25 -22.19 1.37 -1.45
N TRP A 26 -21.65 2.23 -2.31
CA TRP A 26 -22.20 2.47 -3.65
C TRP A 26 -22.24 1.24 -4.54
N LEU A 27 -21.43 0.20 -4.24
CA LEU A 27 -21.45 -1.09 -4.94
C LEU A 27 -22.64 -1.96 -4.53
N SER A 28 -23.40 -1.64 -3.48
CA SER A 28 -24.56 -2.40 -3.03
C SER A 28 -25.62 -2.58 -4.12
N ARG A 29 -25.69 -1.64 -5.08
CA ARG A 29 -26.53 -1.72 -6.27
C ARG A 29 -26.16 -2.84 -7.27
N TYR A 30 -24.99 -3.47 -7.13
CA TYR A 30 -24.49 -4.48 -8.08
C TYR A 30 -24.67 -5.94 -7.62
N ASN A 31 -25.62 -6.22 -6.76
CA ASN A 31 -25.91 -7.60 -6.34
C ASN A 31 -24.70 -8.33 -5.74
N LEU A 32 -24.00 -7.67 -4.81
CA LEU A 32 -22.82 -8.15 -4.11
C LEU A 32 -23.13 -8.51 -2.65
N ASP A 33 -22.50 -9.56 -2.14
CA ASP A 33 -22.43 -9.90 -0.72
C ASP A 33 -21.05 -9.57 -0.18
N PHE A 34 -20.98 -8.71 0.83
CA PHE A 34 -19.73 -8.27 1.45
C PHE A 34 -19.35 -9.17 2.61
N PHE A 35 -18.12 -9.64 2.60
CA PHE A 35 -17.46 -10.37 3.67
C PHE A 35 -16.21 -9.62 4.09
N THR A 36 -15.82 -9.73 5.36
CA THR A 36 -14.61 -9.13 5.89
C THR A 36 -13.70 -10.18 6.52
N PHE A 37 -12.41 -9.93 6.44
CA PHE A 37 -11.39 -10.73 7.09
C PHE A 37 -10.30 -9.81 7.63
N SER A 38 -9.84 -10.04 8.87
CA SER A 38 -8.81 -9.22 9.49
C SER A 38 -7.44 -9.87 9.36
N ASP A 39 -6.50 -9.19 8.70
CA ASP A 39 -5.11 -9.63 8.61
C ASP A 39 -4.38 -9.30 9.91
N ARG A 40 -4.20 -10.30 10.77
CA ARG A 40 -3.45 -10.19 12.04
C ARG A 40 -3.89 -9.00 12.90
N PRO A 41 -5.12 -8.98 13.42
CA PRO A 41 -5.69 -7.84 14.15
C PRO A 41 -4.86 -7.42 15.37
N ASP A 42 -4.15 -8.35 15.99
CA ASP A 42 -3.33 -8.13 17.20
C ASP A 42 -1.84 -7.87 16.88
N GLU A 43 -1.47 -7.72 15.61
CA GLU A 43 -0.09 -7.48 15.21
C GLU A 43 0.40 -6.11 15.70
N SER A 44 1.60 -6.07 16.33
CA SER A 44 2.20 -4.81 16.74
C SER A 44 2.62 -3.98 15.51
N GLN A 45 2.77 -2.66 15.69
CA GLN A 45 3.22 -1.78 14.62
C GLN A 45 4.62 -2.16 14.11
N GLU A 46 5.51 -2.53 15.00
CA GLU A 46 6.88 -2.94 14.65
C GLU A 46 6.88 -4.24 13.81
N SER A 47 6.11 -5.24 14.23
CA SER A 47 5.95 -6.49 13.48
C SER A 47 5.36 -6.24 12.09
N PHE A 48 4.32 -5.40 12.02
CA PHE A 48 3.72 -5.01 10.75
C PHE A 48 4.74 -4.34 9.81
N GLN A 49 5.51 -3.35 10.31
CA GLN A 49 6.52 -2.66 9.49
C GLN A 49 7.60 -3.61 8.99
N LYS A 50 8.08 -4.54 9.83
CA LYS A 50 9.06 -5.55 9.44
C LYS A 50 8.50 -6.46 8.35
N ARG A 51 7.27 -6.94 8.51
CA ARG A 51 6.59 -7.78 7.52
C ARG A 51 6.38 -7.05 6.19
N MET A 52 6.04 -5.75 6.22
CA MET A 52 5.91 -4.95 5.00
C MET A 52 7.24 -4.79 4.28
N LEU A 53 8.31 -4.52 5.00
CA LEU A 53 9.64 -4.43 4.41
C LEU A 53 10.07 -5.76 3.79
N GLU A 54 9.80 -6.87 4.46
CA GLU A 54 10.11 -8.21 3.97
C GLU A 54 9.33 -8.53 2.69
N MET A 55 8.05 -8.19 2.64
CA MET A 55 7.21 -8.30 1.45
C MET A 55 7.73 -7.42 0.29
N GLU A 56 8.15 -6.18 0.55
CA GLU A 56 8.68 -5.28 -0.47
C GLU A 56 9.99 -5.78 -1.08
N VAL A 57 10.84 -6.45 -0.27
CA VAL A 57 12.15 -6.96 -0.72
C VAL A 57 12.03 -8.34 -1.39
N HIS A 58 11.20 -9.23 -0.85
CA HIS A 58 11.15 -10.64 -1.25
C HIS A 58 9.87 -11.04 -1.99
N GLY A 59 8.89 -10.14 -2.06
CA GLY A 59 7.60 -10.41 -2.68
C GLY A 59 6.64 -11.22 -1.78
N PRO A 60 5.56 -11.73 -2.34
CA PRO A 60 4.46 -12.37 -1.60
C PRO A 60 4.79 -13.82 -1.23
N SER A 61 5.56 -14.02 -0.15
CA SER A 61 5.90 -15.36 0.34
C SER A 61 4.76 -16.00 1.14
N GLU A 62 4.77 -17.33 1.23
CA GLU A 62 3.76 -18.12 1.94
C GLU A 62 3.76 -17.84 3.46
N GLU A 63 4.92 -17.57 4.06
CA GLU A 63 5.06 -17.27 5.48
C GLU A 63 4.41 -15.93 5.85
N LEU A 64 4.29 -15.01 4.90
CA LEU A 64 3.69 -13.70 5.10
C LEU A 64 2.16 -13.71 4.91
N ALA A 65 1.59 -14.77 4.36
CA ALA A 65 0.15 -14.90 4.18
C ALA A 65 -0.61 -14.86 5.53
N PRO A 66 -1.80 -14.23 5.58
CA PRO A 66 -2.60 -14.21 6.80
C PRO A 66 -3.07 -15.62 7.17
N PRO A 67 -2.90 -16.03 8.44
CA PRO A 67 -3.41 -17.31 8.91
C PRO A 67 -4.92 -17.42 8.68
N GLY A 68 -5.36 -18.52 8.08
CA GLY A 68 -6.79 -18.81 7.85
C GLY A 68 -7.41 -18.20 6.60
N LEU A 69 -6.79 -17.25 5.93
CA LEU A 69 -7.32 -16.65 4.70
C LEU A 69 -7.62 -17.70 3.62
N ILE A 70 -6.75 -18.70 3.49
CA ILE A 70 -6.87 -19.79 2.52
C ILE A 70 -8.18 -20.58 2.67
N ASN A 71 -8.77 -20.62 3.85
CA ASN A 71 -10.02 -21.32 4.11
C ASN A 71 -11.25 -20.50 3.68
N ILE A 72 -11.16 -19.19 3.82
CA ILE A 72 -12.26 -18.25 3.56
C ILE A 72 -12.35 -17.90 2.08
N ILE A 73 -11.19 -17.82 1.40
CA ILE A 73 -11.12 -17.35 0.01
C ILE A 73 -11.78 -18.28 -1.01
N LYS A 74 -12.05 -19.55 -0.67
CA LYS A 74 -12.47 -20.60 -1.61
C LYS A 74 -13.72 -20.25 -2.44
N ASP A 75 -14.67 -19.56 -1.82
CA ASP A 75 -15.95 -19.22 -2.43
C ASP A 75 -16.08 -17.74 -2.83
N ILE A 76 -14.99 -17.00 -2.78
CA ILE A 76 -14.95 -15.57 -3.06
C ILE A 76 -14.80 -15.33 -4.57
N ASN A 77 -15.53 -14.33 -5.08
CA ASN A 77 -15.44 -13.91 -6.47
C ASN A 77 -14.54 -12.68 -6.65
N ILE A 78 -14.56 -11.77 -5.67
CA ILE A 78 -13.79 -10.51 -5.73
C ILE A 78 -13.01 -10.39 -4.43
N LEU A 79 -11.72 -10.13 -4.54
CA LEU A 79 -10.84 -9.87 -3.41
C LEU A 79 -10.39 -8.41 -3.42
N ALA A 80 -10.56 -7.70 -2.30
CA ALA A 80 -10.04 -6.35 -2.12
C ALA A 80 -9.06 -6.35 -0.93
N VAL A 81 -7.83 -5.91 -1.20
CA VAL A 81 -6.73 -5.91 -0.23
C VAL A 81 -5.97 -4.59 -0.25
N HIS A 82 -5.29 -4.26 0.84
CA HIS A 82 -4.38 -3.12 0.91
C HIS A 82 -2.92 -3.61 1.03
N PHE A 83 -2.46 -3.95 2.24
CA PHE A 83 -1.12 -4.50 2.46
C PHE A 83 -1.06 -6.02 2.65
N THR A 84 -2.20 -6.66 2.68
CA THR A 84 -2.27 -8.11 2.89
C THR A 84 -1.54 -8.87 1.79
N VAL A 85 -0.72 -9.83 2.19
CA VAL A 85 0.07 -10.68 1.28
C VAL A 85 -0.79 -11.82 0.75
N ILE A 86 -0.84 -11.96 -0.57
CA ILE A 86 -1.61 -12.96 -1.30
C ILE A 86 -0.66 -13.80 -2.17
N PRO A 87 -0.08 -14.85 -1.60
CA PRO A 87 0.82 -15.75 -2.33
C PRO A 87 0.05 -16.71 -3.25
N SER A 88 0.80 -17.52 -3.98
CA SER A 88 0.27 -18.46 -4.95
C SER A 88 -0.73 -19.45 -4.36
N SER A 89 -0.50 -19.95 -3.16
CA SER A 89 -1.40 -20.91 -2.49
C SER A 89 -2.79 -20.32 -2.27
N VAL A 90 -2.89 -19.05 -1.85
CA VAL A 90 -4.17 -18.35 -1.67
C VAL A 90 -4.89 -18.18 -3.01
N ILE A 91 -4.16 -17.76 -4.05
CA ILE A 91 -4.72 -17.57 -5.39
C ILE A 91 -5.25 -18.89 -5.95
N PHE A 92 -4.51 -19.99 -5.83
CA PHE A 92 -4.94 -21.30 -6.34
C PHE A 92 -6.06 -21.93 -5.50
N ALA A 93 -6.15 -21.62 -4.20
CA ALA A 93 -7.26 -22.04 -3.36
C ALA A 93 -8.58 -21.31 -3.69
N ALA A 94 -8.51 -20.09 -4.17
CA ALA A 94 -9.63 -19.19 -4.48
C ALA A 94 -10.30 -19.57 -5.82
N LYS A 95 -10.95 -20.74 -5.90
CA LYS A 95 -11.43 -21.34 -7.16
C LYS A 95 -12.39 -20.46 -7.95
N ASN A 96 -13.19 -19.65 -7.26
CA ASN A 96 -14.22 -18.78 -7.84
C ASN A 96 -13.75 -17.33 -8.04
N LEU A 97 -12.46 -17.03 -7.76
CA LEU A 97 -11.93 -15.67 -7.82
C LEU A 97 -11.84 -15.19 -9.27
N GLU A 98 -12.48 -14.06 -9.53
CA GLU A 98 -12.60 -13.42 -10.84
C GLU A 98 -11.87 -12.07 -10.93
N PHE A 99 -11.57 -11.44 -9.77
CA PHE A 99 -10.95 -10.11 -9.74
C PHE A 99 -10.22 -9.87 -8.42
N ILE A 100 -9.09 -9.15 -8.49
CA ILE A 100 -8.33 -8.66 -7.32
C ILE A 100 -8.21 -7.16 -7.43
N GLY A 101 -8.70 -6.43 -6.41
CA GLY A 101 -8.50 -4.99 -6.23
C GLY A 101 -7.43 -4.72 -5.18
N ILE A 102 -6.42 -3.91 -5.52
CA ILE A 102 -5.36 -3.49 -4.60
C ILE A 102 -5.55 -2.02 -4.26
N LEU A 103 -5.76 -1.73 -2.98
CA LEU A 103 -6.04 -0.37 -2.48
C LEU A 103 -4.76 0.45 -2.25
N LYS A 104 -3.66 0.10 -2.89
CA LYS A 104 -2.38 0.83 -2.89
C LYS A 104 -1.80 0.95 -4.29
N GLY A 105 -0.72 1.72 -4.42
CA GLY A 105 -0.09 1.99 -5.72
C GLY A 105 0.73 0.82 -6.27
N GLY A 106 1.42 0.08 -5.40
CA GLY A 106 2.21 -1.08 -5.77
C GLY A 106 1.40 -2.38 -5.75
N TRP A 107 1.98 -3.46 -6.24
CA TRP A 107 1.38 -4.79 -6.31
C TRP A 107 2.27 -5.89 -5.69
N GLU A 108 3.31 -5.52 -4.96
CA GLU A 108 4.34 -6.39 -4.39
C GLU A 108 3.76 -7.47 -3.47
N ASN A 109 2.58 -7.21 -2.93
CA ASN A 109 1.85 -8.11 -2.04
C ASN A 109 1.05 -9.21 -2.77
N ILE A 110 1.02 -9.23 -4.09
CA ILE A 110 0.24 -10.21 -4.88
C ILE A 110 1.18 -11.04 -5.75
N ASP A 111 1.00 -12.35 -5.77
CA ASP A 111 1.67 -13.21 -6.74
C ASP A 111 1.04 -13.04 -8.13
N LEU A 112 1.66 -12.14 -8.92
CA LEU A 112 1.19 -11.82 -10.28
C LEU A 112 1.28 -13.02 -11.22
N GLN A 113 2.26 -13.92 -11.03
CA GLN A 113 2.41 -15.08 -11.90
C GLN A 113 1.28 -16.07 -11.68
N ALA A 114 0.90 -16.32 -10.43
CA ALA A 114 -0.24 -17.17 -10.09
C ALA A 114 -1.56 -16.57 -10.59
N ALA A 115 -1.76 -15.26 -10.41
CA ALA A 115 -2.95 -14.55 -10.91
C ALA A 115 -3.05 -14.62 -12.45
N ASN A 116 -1.94 -14.39 -13.15
CA ASN A 116 -1.87 -14.47 -14.60
C ASN A 116 -2.14 -15.90 -15.11
N THR A 117 -1.59 -16.92 -14.47
CA THR A 117 -1.84 -18.33 -14.78
C THR A 117 -3.33 -18.65 -14.69
N ARG A 118 -4.03 -18.07 -13.72
CA ARG A 118 -5.48 -18.20 -13.52
C ARG A 118 -6.29 -17.20 -14.33
N LYS A 119 -5.66 -16.30 -15.10
CA LYS A 119 -6.31 -15.23 -15.87
C LYS A 119 -7.20 -14.33 -15.01
N ILE A 120 -6.78 -14.06 -13.77
CA ILE A 120 -7.49 -13.17 -12.84
C ILE A 120 -6.98 -11.75 -13.08
N PRO A 121 -7.82 -10.82 -13.53
CA PRO A 121 -7.44 -9.42 -13.68
C PRO A 121 -7.20 -8.77 -12.32
N ILE A 122 -6.18 -7.89 -12.28
CA ILE A 122 -5.79 -7.13 -11.10
C ILE A 122 -5.91 -5.65 -11.41
N SER A 123 -6.43 -4.87 -10.47
CA SER A 123 -6.41 -3.41 -10.52
C SER A 123 -5.77 -2.86 -9.25
N ASN A 124 -4.93 -1.83 -9.40
CA ASN A 124 -4.31 -1.10 -8.30
C ASN A 124 -4.59 0.41 -8.41
N SER A 125 -4.13 1.20 -7.44
CA SER A 125 -4.34 2.65 -7.35
C SER A 125 -3.01 3.41 -7.42
N PRO A 126 -2.34 3.48 -8.59
CA PRO A 126 -0.95 3.96 -8.71
C PRO A 126 -0.76 5.42 -8.33
N SER A 127 -1.78 6.26 -8.46
CA SER A 127 -1.66 7.72 -8.21
C SER A 127 -2.21 8.16 -6.87
N ARG A 128 -2.62 7.25 -5.98
CA ARG A 128 -3.29 7.59 -4.71
C ARG A 128 -2.50 8.55 -3.82
N SER A 129 -1.17 8.44 -3.81
CA SER A 129 -0.28 9.22 -2.94
C SER A 129 0.57 10.23 -3.73
N ALA A 130 0.32 10.42 -5.02
CA ALA A 130 1.19 11.22 -5.89
C ALA A 130 1.35 12.66 -5.39
N ASP A 131 0.26 13.33 -5.06
CA ASP A 131 0.29 14.71 -4.58
C ASP A 131 1.04 14.84 -3.24
N ALA A 132 0.74 13.96 -2.27
CA ALA A 132 1.41 13.95 -0.98
C ALA A 132 2.92 13.66 -1.09
N VAL A 133 3.31 12.76 -1.99
CA VAL A 133 4.73 12.46 -2.25
C VAL A 133 5.40 13.64 -2.94
N ALA A 134 4.74 14.30 -3.89
CA ALA A 134 5.26 15.50 -4.56
C ALA A 134 5.49 16.64 -3.56
N ASP A 135 4.51 16.95 -2.73
CA ASP A 135 4.60 17.99 -1.69
C ASP A 135 5.75 17.70 -0.70
N PHE A 136 5.84 16.46 -0.23
CA PHE A 136 6.91 16.03 0.66
C PHE A 136 8.30 16.16 -0.01
N THR A 137 8.41 15.76 -1.27
CA THR A 137 9.66 15.86 -2.04
C THR A 137 10.10 17.31 -2.17
N ILE A 138 9.18 18.20 -2.57
CA ILE A 138 9.46 19.65 -2.67
C ILE A 138 9.84 20.20 -1.29
N GLY A 139 9.13 19.82 -0.24
CA GLY A 139 9.45 20.21 1.14
C GLY A 139 10.87 19.81 1.54
N LEU A 140 11.31 18.59 1.25
CA LEU A 140 12.67 18.13 1.51
C LEU A 140 13.70 18.89 0.67
N MET A 141 13.43 19.18 -0.60
CA MET A 141 14.30 19.98 -1.45
C MET A 141 14.50 21.39 -0.89
N ILE A 142 13.45 22.02 -0.40
CA ILE A 142 13.52 23.34 0.27
C ILE A 142 14.30 23.23 1.58
N CYS A 143 13.99 22.26 2.42
CA CYS A 143 14.68 22.02 3.69
C CYS A 143 16.19 21.85 3.49
N GLU A 144 16.58 21.07 2.49
CA GLU A 144 18.00 20.84 2.18
C GLU A 144 18.66 22.09 1.56
N SER A 145 18.03 22.72 0.56
CA SER A 145 18.60 23.88 -0.15
C SER A 145 18.74 25.12 0.75
N LYS A 146 17.89 25.26 1.76
CA LYS A 146 17.91 26.37 2.72
C LYS A 146 18.55 25.99 4.05
N ASN A 147 19.11 24.80 4.20
CA ASN A 147 19.70 24.29 5.45
C ASN A 147 18.75 24.33 6.67
N ILE A 148 17.45 24.25 6.47
CA ILE A 148 16.47 24.45 7.54
C ILE A 148 16.71 23.48 8.70
N ILE A 149 16.89 22.19 8.40
CA ILE A 149 17.09 21.16 9.42
C ILE A 149 18.41 21.37 10.15
N ARG A 150 19.51 21.57 9.42
CA ARG A 150 20.83 21.78 10.01
C ARG A 150 20.87 23.04 10.89
N SER A 151 20.25 24.11 10.42
CA SER A 151 20.14 25.37 11.21
C SER A 151 19.28 25.16 12.46
N SER A 152 18.20 24.45 12.38
CA SER A 152 17.35 24.14 13.53
C SER A 152 18.08 23.31 14.58
N ILE A 153 18.86 22.31 14.17
CA ILE A 153 19.68 21.50 15.09
C ILE A 153 20.78 22.36 15.73
N ALA A 154 21.49 23.17 14.94
CA ALA A 154 22.52 24.05 15.46
C ALA A 154 22.00 25.04 16.51
N LEU A 155 20.86 25.69 16.23
CA LEU A 155 20.21 26.61 17.17
C LEU A 155 19.77 25.92 18.47
N ARG A 156 19.23 24.72 18.41
CA ARG A 156 18.86 23.93 19.59
C ARG A 156 20.06 23.58 20.47
N ASN A 157 21.23 23.44 19.86
CA ASN A 157 22.50 23.19 20.54
C ASN A 157 23.23 24.48 20.96
N GLY A 158 22.59 25.66 20.86
CA GLY A 158 23.18 26.96 21.21
C GLY A 158 24.22 27.47 20.22
N LEU A 159 24.30 26.87 19.03
CA LEU A 159 25.24 27.26 17.98
C LEU A 159 24.55 28.16 16.96
N LEU A 160 25.06 29.38 16.77
CA LEU A 160 24.62 30.28 15.71
C LEU A 160 25.70 30.31 14.60
N GLU A 161 25.63 29.36 13.68
CA GLU A 161 26.57 29.32 12.56
C GLU A 161 26.04 30.12 11.37
N LYS A 162 26.71 31.25 11.07
CA LYS A 162 26.35 32.10 9.91
C LYS A 162 26.83 31.55 8.56
N ASN A 163 27.70 30.53 8.55
CA ASN A 163 28.35 29.99 7.33
C ASN A 163 27.98 28.52 7.06
N ILE A 164 26.74 28.20 7.06
CA ILE A 164 26.30 26.86 6.57
C ILE A 164 26.30 26.92 5.05
N LEU A 165 27.37 26.43 4.44
CA LEU A 165 27.62 26.48 3.00
C LEU A 165 26.60 25.69 2.20
N ILE A 166 25.75 26.41 1.48
CA ILE A 166 24.89 25.87 0.40
C ILE A 166 25.74 25.82 -0.87
N ARG A 167 26.42 24.72 -1.18
CA ARG A 167 27.22 24.64 -2.41
C ARG A 167 26.75 23.70 -3.50
N ILE A 168 25.80 22.83 -3.24
CA ILE A 168 25.53 21.75 -4.22
C ILE A 168 24.17 21.87 -4.93
N ILE A 169 23.12 22.40 -4.30
CA ILE A 169 21.76 22.34 -4.87
C ILE A 169 21.39 23.58 -5.70
N VAL A 170 22.01 24.73 -5.45
CA VAL A 170 21.78 25.95 -6.28
C VAL A 170 22.18 25.74 -7.74
N ILE A 171 23.11 24.83 -8.02
CA ILE A 171 23.55 24.50 -9.38
C ILE A 171 22.50 23.64 -10.12
N ILE A 172 21.79 22.76 -9.41
CA ILE A 172 20.76 21.89 -10.00
C ILE A 172 19.49 22.69 -10.29
N LEU A 173 19.09 23.61 -9.44
CA LEU A 173 17.89 24.43 -9.65
C LEU A 173 18.09 25.60 -10.63
N LYS A 174 19.35 26.08 -10.80
CA LYS A 174 19.66 27.15 -11.76
C LYS A 174 19.97 26.70 -13.19
N GLY A 175 20.24 25.44 -13.42
CA GLY A 175 20.83 25.03 -14.70
C GLY A 175 20.11 23.94 -15.50
N ARG A 176 19.03 23.32 -15.00
CA ARG A 176 18.42 22.17 -15.70
C ARG A 176 16.93 21.95 -15.54
N LEU A 177 16.20 22.85 -14.89
CA LEU A 177 14.73 22.76 -14.77
C LEU A 177 13.97 23.83 -15.53
N LEU A 178 14.67 24.63 -16.36
CA LEU A 178 14.07 25.72 -17.14
C LEU A 178 14.51 25.72 -18.65
N ASP A 179 15.00 24.61 -19.18
CA ASP A 179 15.17 24.40 -20.62
C ASP A 179 14.20 23.32 -21.12
#